data_4ae113e32b9cde75ab4811f0df569f38
#
_entry.id   4ae113e32b9cde75ab4811f0df569f38
#
_cell.length_a   1.000
_cell.length_b   1.000
_cell.length_c   1.000
_cell.angle_alpha   90.00
_cell.angle_beta   90.00
_cell.angle_gamma   90.00
#
_symmetry.space_group_name_H-M   'P 1'
#
loop_
_entity.id
_entity.type
_entity.pdbx_description
1 polymer ?
#
loop_
_entity_poly.entity_id
_entity_poly.type
_entity_poly.pdbx_seq_one_letter_code
_entity_poly.pdbx_strand_id
1 'polypeptide(L)'
;MASLKRLKQQFLEYVEIEKGRSVKTVENYDRYLNRFLVFIKTDNPADIKDDLVRQFRLWLNRQPTGHKNNSETLSRKTQNYYLIALRAFLKYMARQEIKTLPADRIELAKVSERSLDLITEEELSRLIASPSGKDERDLRDKAILELFFSTGLRLSELRSLTR
;
A
#
# COMPACT_ATOMS: atom_id res chain seq x y z
N MET A 1 -24.54 -20.68 1.08
CA MET A 1 -24.00 -19.41 0.53
C MET A 1 -22.56 -19.26 0.97
N ALA A 2 -21.67 -18.76 0.12
CA ALA A 2 -20.26 -18.59 0.49
C ALA A 2 -20.11 -17.38 1.43
N SER A 3 -19.51 -17.60 2.60
CA SER A 3 -19.22 -16.57 3.58
C SER A 3 -18.17 -15.59 3.03
N LEU A 4 -18.35 -14.28 3.28
CA LEU A 4 -17.39 -13.25 2.89
C LEU A 4 -15.98 -13.52 3.48
N LYS A 5 -15.92 -14.08 4.69
CA LYS A 5 -14.63 -14.47 5.30
C LYS A 5 -13.92 -15.55 4.49
N ARG A 6 -14.65 -16.58 4.06
CA ARG A 6 -14.12 -17.67 3.21
C ARG A 6 -13.69 -17.14 1.84
N LEU A 7 -14.53 -16.31 1.24
CA LEU A 7 -14.22 -15.68 -0.06
C LEU A 7 -12.99 -14.78 0.01
N LYS A 8 -12.81 -14.03 1.10
CA LYS A 8 -11.61 -13.25 1.34
C LYS A 8 -10.36 -14.15 1.39
N GLN A 9 -10.42 -15.26 2.11
CA GLN A 9 -9.30 -16.19 2.20
C GLN A 9 -8.93 -16.74 0.82
N GLN A 10 -9.91 -17.23 0.06
CA GLN A 10 -9.71 -17.71 -1.30
C GLN A 10 -9.15 -16.61 -2.24
N PHE A 11 -9.60 -15.38 -2.07
CA PHE A 11 -9.06 -14.24 -2.81
C PHE A 11 -7.59 -13.97 -2.49
N LEU A 12 -7.18 -14.06 -1.21
CA LEU A 12 -5.79 -13.87 -0.82
C LEU A 12 -4.88 -14.96 -1.40
N GLU A 13 -5.31 -16.21 -1.37
CA GLU A 13 -4.63 -17.34 -2.01
C GLU A 13 -4.51 -17.14 -3.54
N TYR A 14 -5.58 -16.68 -4.18
CA TYR A 14 -5.56 -16.31 -5.61
C TYR A 14 -4.55 -15.19 -5.91
N VAL A 15 -4.48 -14.16 -5.06
CA VAL A 15 -3.54 -13.03 -5.22
C VAL A 15 -2.09 -13.49 -5.05
N GLU A 16 -1.84 -14.40 -4.13
CA GLU A 16 -0.51 -14.95 -3.87
C GLU A 16 -0.07 -15.87 -5.00
N ILE A 17 -0.86 -16.90 -5.30
CA ILE A 17 -0.48 -17.99 -6.19
C ILE A 17 -0.68 -17.62 -7.66
N GLU A 18 -1.91 -17.23 -8.05
CA GLU A 18 -2.21 -17.00 -9.47
C GLU A 18 -1.74 -15.63 -9.97
N LYS A 19 -1.69 -14.62 -9.08
CA LYS A 19 -1.19 -13.28 -9.42
C LYS A 19 0.28 -13.07 -9.08
N GLY A 20 0.93 -14.02 -8.42
CA GLY A 20 2.34 -13.95 -8.05
C GLY A 20 2.71 -12.70 -7.24
N ARG A 21 1.77 -12.20 -6.41
CA ARG A 21 2.04 -11.00 -5.62
C ARG A 21 2.88 -11.33 -4.40
N SER A 22 3.75 -10.39 -4.01
CA SER A 22 4.58 -10.55 -2.82
C SER A 22 3.72 -10.77 -1.57
N VAL A 23 4.25 -11.53 -0.60
CA VAL A 23 3.63 -11.76 0.71
C VAL A 23 3.20 -10.43 1.35
N LYS A 24 4.01 -9.37 1.23
CA LYS A 24 3.70 -8.04 1.76
C LYS A 24 2.45 -7.42 1.12
N THR A 25 2.20 -7.68 -0.15
CA THR A 25 0.98 -7.23 -0.85
C THR A 25 -0.23 -8.00 -0.32
N VAL A 26 -0.11 -9.31 -0.11
CA VAL A 26 -1.18 -10.17 0.43
C VAL A 26 -1.55 -9.74 1.85
N GLU A 27 -0.57 -9.51 2.73
CA GLU A 27 -0.78 -8.98 4.08
C GLU A 27 -1.51 -7.63 4.08
N ASN A 28 -1.13 -6.73 3.17
CA ASN A 28 -1.80 -5.43 3.05
C ASN A 28 -3.26 -5.59 2.60
N TYR A 29 -3.53 -6.47 1.62
CA TYR A 29 -4.89 -6.75 1.18
C TYR A 29 -5.72 -7.38 2.29
N ASP A 30 -5.15 -8.33 3.04
CA ASP A 30 -5.81 -8.94 4.20
C ASP A 30 -6.19 -7.87 5.23
N ARG A 31 -5.26 -7.00 5.61
CA ARG A 31 -5.51 -5.91 6.57
C ARG A 31 -6.62 -4.96 6.10
N TYR A 32 -6.60 -4.56 4.81
CA TYR A 32 -7.59 -3.65 4.27
C TYR A 32 -8.98 -4.29 4.21
N LEU A 33 -9.07 -5.52 3.75
CA LEU A 33 -10.33 -6.25 3.66
C LEU A 33 -10.88 -6.62 5.03
N ASN A 34 -10.04 -7.00 6.00
CA ASN A 34 -10.48 -7.24 7.37
C ASN A 34 -11.17 -6.01 7.96
N ARG A 35 -10.58 -4.83 7.76
CA ARG A 35 -11.17 -3.58 8.25
C ARG A 35 -12.54 -3.29 7.59
N PHE A 36 -12.68 -3.59 6.30
CA PHE A 36 -13.96 -3.50 5.61
C PHE A 36 -14.98 -4.49 6.17
N LEU A 37 -14.61 -5.77 6.31
CA LEU A 37 -15.51 -6.82 6.82
C LEU A 37 -15.98 -6.55 8.26
N VAL A 38 -15.11 -6.03 9.12
CA VAL A 38 -15.48 -5.60 10.49
C VAL A 38 -16.48 -4.45 10.46
N PHE A 39 -16.31 -3.51 9.51
CA PHE A 39 -17.22 -2.37 9.37
C PHE A 39 -18.62 -2.79 8.93
N ILE A 40 -18.73 -3.66 7.91
CA ILE A 40 -20.05 -3.97 7.28
C ILE A 40 -20.92 -4.90 8.12
N LYS A 41 -20.35 -5.67 9.05
CA LYS A 41 -21.06 -6.58 9.98
C LYS A 41 -22.02 -7.58 9.29
N THR A 42 -21.87 -7.83 8.01
CA THR A 42 -22.60 -8.86 7.25
C THR A 42 -21.63 -9.87 6.67
N ASP A 43 -22.10 -11.09 6.45
CA ASP A 43 -21.31 -12.16 5.81
C ASP A 43 -21.82 -12.52 4.41
N ASN A 44 -22.87 -11.83 3.93
CA ASN A 44 -23.46 -12.05 2.63
C ASN A 44 -22.90 -11.07 1.58
N PRO A 45 -22.25 -11.56 0.49
CA PRO A 45 -21.72 -10.72 -0.59
C PRO A 45 -22.76 -9.80 -1.25
N ALA A 46 -24.02 -10.25 -1.34
CA ALA A 46 -25.10 -9.49 -1.99
C ALA A 46 -25.48 -8.20 -1.23
N ASP A 47 -25.09 -8.07 0.03
CA ASP A 47 -25.33 -6.86 0.84
C ASP A 47 -24.34 -5.75 0.53
N ILE A 48 -23.25 -6.04 -0.19
CA ILE A 48 -22.29 -5.03 -0.62
C ILE A 48 -22.92 -4.22 -1.76
N LYS A 49 -23.47 -3.06 -1.41
CA LYS A 49 -24.14 -2.10 -2.31
C LYS A 49 -23.42 -0.75 -2.29
N ASP A 50 -23.78 0.13 -3.24
CA ASP A 50 -23.19 1.49 -3.33
C ASP A 50 -23.28 2.27 -2.01
N ASP A 51 -24.43 2.24 -1.32
CA ASP A 51 -24.60 2.96 -0.06
C ASP A 51 -23.67 2.45 1.04
N LEU A 52 -23.46 1.14 1.13
CA LEU A 52 -22.53 0.55 2.10
C LEU A 52 -21.09 0.98 1.85
N VAL A 53 -20.68 1.03 0.59
CA VAL A 53 -19.34 1.51 0.21
C VAL A 53 -19.21 3.01 0.49
N ARG A 54 -20.24 3.81 0.23
CA ARG A 54 -20.29 5.24 0.58
C ARG A 54 -20.13 5.46 2.09
N GLN A 55 -20.84 4.70 2.91
CA GLN A 55 -20.73 4.74 4.37
C GLN A 55 -19.33 4.34 4.84
N PHE A 56 -18.74 3.30 4.25
CA PHE A 56 -17.36 2.88 4.55
C PHE A 56 -16.34 3.98 4.23
N ARG A 57 -16.49 4.69 3.10
CA ARG A 57 -15.63 5.84 2.75
C ARG A 57 -15.73 6.98 3.76
N LEU A 58 -16.94 7.34 4.18
CA LEU A 58 -17.16 8.35 5.22
C LEU A 58 -16.53 7.93 6.54
N TRP A 59 -16.68 6.66 6.91
CA TRP A 59 -16.10 6.12 8.11
C TRP A 59 -14.56 6.13 8.04
N LEU A 60 -13.95 5.70 6.93
CA LEU A 60 -12.49 5.75 6.72
C LEU A 60 -11.95 7.19 6.86
N ASN A 61 -12.65 8.17 6.29
CA ASN A 61 -12.23 9.58 6.35
C ASN A 61 -12.18 10.14 7.77
N ARG A 62 -12.91 9.52 8.70
CA ARG A 62 -12.95 9.92 10.12
C ARG A 62 -12.03 9.10 11.02
N GLN A 63 -11.29 8.14 10.45
CA GLN A 63 -10.38 7.31 11.24
C GLN A 63 -9.04 8.02 11.46
N PRO A 64 -8.49 7.94 12.69
CA PRO A 64 -7.17 8.51 12.98
C PRO A 64 -6.07 7.72 12.25
N THR A 65 -4.96 8.38 11.97
CA THR A 65 -3.77 7.79 11.32
C THR A 65 -3.08 6.72 12.18
N GLY A 66 -3.38 6.65 13.49
CA GLY A 66 -2.76 5.71 14.43
C GLY A 66 -1.37 6.14 14.92
N HIS A 67 -0.85 7.28 14.48
CA HIS A 67 0.35 7.88 15.07
C HIS A 67 -0.03 8.58 16.39
N LYS A 68 0.63 8.19 17.49
CA LYS A 68 0.30 8.61 18.87
C LYS A 68 0.24 10.12 19.12
N ASN A 69 0.81 10.94 18.24
CA ASN A 69 0.94 12.39 18.41
C ASN A 69 0.21 13.20 17.33
N ASN A 70 -0.65 12.59 16.51
CA ASN A 70 -1.27 13.32 15.40
C ASN A 70 -2.78 13.07 15.39
N SER A 71 -3.56 14.14 15.55
CA SER A 71 -5.03 14.14 15.41
C SER A 71 -5.50 14.03 13.96
N GLU A 72 -4.58 13.83 13.02
CA GLU A 72 -4.90 13.74 11.59
C GLU A 72 -5.65 12.45 11.25
N THR A 73 -6.61 12.60 10.35
CA THR A 73 -7.36 11.50 9.77
C THR A 73 -6.58 10.84 8.61
N LEU A 74 -7.01 9.65 8.20
CA LEU A 74 -6.39 8.92 7.09
C LEU A 74 -6.34 9.77 5.81
N SER A 75 -5.15 9.91 5.22
CA SER A 75 -4.96 10.63 3.96
C SER A 75 -5.79 9.99 2.82
N ARG A 76 -6.17 10.79 1.82
CA ARG A 76 -6.88 10.29 0.62
C ARG A 76 -6.12 9.16 -0.08
N LYS A 77 -4.80 9.25 -0.12
CA LYS A 77 -3.94 8.19 -0.69
C LYS A 77 -4.09 6.88 0.09
N THR A 78 -4.08 6.94 1.42
CA THR A 78 -4.28 5.77 2.28
C THR A 78 -5.70 5.20 2.11
N GLN A 79 -6.72 6.06 2.07
CA GLN A 79 -8.11 5.63 1.82
C GLN A 79 -8.23 4.90 0.47
N ASN A 80 -7.55 5.39 -0.58
CA ASN A 80 -7.54 4.73 -1.89
C ASN A 80 -6.96 3.31 -1.83
N TYR A 81 -5.96 3.02 -0.97
CA TYR A 81 -5.46 1.65 -0.83
C TYR A 81 -6.52 0.67 -0.33
N TYR A 82 -7.39 1.09 0.60
CA TYR A 82 -8.53 0.28 1.03
C TYR A 82 -9.50 0.02 -0.12
N LEU A 83 -9.81 1.04 -0.91
CA LEU A 83 -10.73 0.94 -2.03
C LEU A 83 -10.15 0.11 -3.20
N ILE A 84 -8.84 0.18 -3.44
CA ILE A 84 -8.15 -0.65 -4.43
C ILE A 84 -8.23 -2.14 -4.04
N ALA A 85 -7.99 -2.47 -2.77
CA ALA A 85 -8.14 -3.83 -2.28
C ALA A 85 -9.59 -4.32 -2.41
N LEU A 86 -10.56 -3.48 -2.06
CA LEU A 86 -11.98 -3.80 -2.20
C LEU A 86 -12.36 -4.01 -3.68
N ARG A 87 -11.94 -3.14 -4.60
CA ARG A 87 -12.16 -3.31 -6.05
C ARG A 87 -11.59 -4.63 -6.56
N ALA A 88 -10.38 -4.99 -6.13
CA ALA A 88 -9.75 -6.25 -6.53
C ALA A 88 -10.55 -7.46 -6.01
N PHE A 89 -11.04 -7.40 -4.79
CA PHE A 89 -11.88 -8.45 -4.19
C PHE A 89 -13.24 -8.57 -4.90
N LEU A 90 -13.90 -7.45 -5.21
CA LEU A 90 -15.15 -7.47 -5.97
C LEU A 90 -14.95 -8.04 -7.39
N LYS A 91 -13.84 -7.70 -8.06
CA LYS A 91 -13.48 -8.30 -9.36
C LYS A 91 -13.27 -9.81 -9.27
N TYR A 92 -12.65 -10.29 -8.20
CA TYR A 92 -12.48 -11.71 -7.96
C TYR A 92 -13.85 -12.40 -7.78
N MET A 93 -14.73 -11.84 -6.94
CA MET A 93 -16.07 -12.40 -6.72
C MET A 93 -16.90 -12.42 -8.02
N ALA A 94 -16.81 -11.39 -8.85
CA ALA A 94 -17.48 -11.35 -10.15
C ALA A 94 -16.99 -12.47 -11.10
N ARG A 95 -15.70 -12.82 -11.07
CA ARG A 95 -15.16 -13.98 -11.83
C ARG A 95 -15.67 -15.33 -11.34
N GLN A 96 -16.05 -15.40 -10.06
CA GLN A 96 -16.66 -16.59 -9.44
C GLN A 96 -18.19 -16.58 -9.57
N GLU A 97 -18.73 -15.68 -10.40
CA GLU A 97 -20.18 -15.52 -10.63
C GLU A 97 -20.99 -15.19 -9.35
N ILE A 98 -20.29 -14.67 -8.32
CA ILE A 98 -20.91 -14.28 -7.06
C ILE A 98 -21.50 -12.88 -7.21
N LYS A 99 -22.81 -12.79 -6.98
CA LYS A 99 -23.55 -11.52 -7.09
C LYS A 99 -23.14 -10.54 -6.00
N THR A 100 -22.61 -9.39 -6.41
CA THR A 100 -22.17 -8.29 -5.54
C THR A 100 -22.17 -6.97 -6.33
N LEU A 101 -21.74 -5.87 -5.69
CA LEU A 101 -21.53 -4.59 -6.38
C LEU A 101 -20.47 -4.74 -7.48
N PRO A 102 -20.71 -4.27 -8.72
CA PRO A 102 -19.68 -4.18 -9.74
C PRO A 102 -18.49 -3.33 -9.29
N ALA A 103 -17.27 -3.82 -9.52
CA ALA A 103 -16.06 -3.19 -9.00
C ALA A 103 -15.75 -1.80 -9.60
N ASP A 104 -16.24 -1.51 -10.82
CA ASP A 104 -16.13 -0.24 -11.52
C ASP A 104 -16.96 0.87 -10.88
N ARG A 105 -18.00 0.52 -10.11
CA ARG A 105 -18.78 1.48 -9.31
C ARG A 105 -17.97 2.14 -8.18
N ILE A 106 -16.84 1.57 -7.81
CA ILE A 106 -15.96 2.15 -6.78
C ILE A 106 -14.96 3.10 -7.44
N GLU A 107 -15.24 4.38 -7.42
CA GLU A 107 -14.30 5.42 -7.86
C GLU A 107 -13.22 5.68 -6.81
N LEU A 108 -12.00 5.99 -7.26
CA LEU A 108 -10.91 6.41 -6.40
C LEU A 108 -10.86 7.94 -6.31
N ALA A 109 -10.55 8.46 -5.12
CA ALA A 109 -10.37 9.88 -4.94
C ALA A 109 -9.15 10.38 -5.74
N LYS A 110 -9.28 11.53 -6.42
CA LYS A 110 -8.13 12.20 -7.01
C LYS A 110 -7.14 12.58 -5.90
N VAL A 111 -5.89 12.21 -6.09
CA VAL A 111 -4.78 12.56 -5.21
C VAL A 111 -3.87 13.47 -6.00
N SER A 112 -3.47 14.61 -5.41
CA SER A 112 -2.47 15.49 -6.02
C SER A 112 -1.17 14.74 -6.24
N GLU A 113 -0.56 14.94 -7.39
CA GLU A 113 0.80 14.45 -7.64
C GLU A 113 1.76 15.12 -6.65
N ARG A 114 2.65 14.32 -6.11
CA ARG A 114 3.71 14.84 -5.25
C ARG A 114 4.77 15.46 -6.16
N SER A 115 4.97 16.78 -6.03
CA SER A 115 6.19 17.40 -6.55
C SER A 115 7.37 16.80 -5.80
N LEU A 116 8.33 16.25 -6.54
CA LEU A 116 9.59 15.81 -5.96
C LEU A 116 10.48 17.06 -5.82
N ASP A 117 10.86 17.35 -4.59
CA ASP A 117 11.90 18.33 -4.30
C ASP A 117 13.24 17.60 -4.54
N LEU A 118 13.81 17.82 -5.71
CA LEU A 118 15.06 17.18 -6.11
C LEU A 118 16.21 18.07 -5.67
N ILE A 119 17.25 17.45 -5.13
CA ILE A 119 18.50 18.14 -4.79
C ILE A 119 19.20 18.61 -6.06
N THR A 120 19.90 19.77 -5.99
CA THR A 120 20.70 20.29 -7.09
C THR A 120 21.99 19.49 -7.26
N GLU A 121 22.69 19.70 -8.38
CA GLU A 121 23.96 19.06 -8.65
C GLU A 121 25.04 19.48 -7.64
N GLU A 122 25.02 20.73 -7.20
CA GLU A 122 25.94 21.23 -6.19
C GLU A 122 25.65 20.62 -4.80
N GLU A 123 24.39 20.46 -4.45
CA GLU A 123 23.99 19.79 -3.20
C GLU A 123 24.37 18.33 -3.20
N LEU A 124 24.16 17.64 -4.31
CA LEU A 124 24.58 16.24 -4.51
C LEU A 124 26.10 16.09 -4.38
N SER A 125 26.85 16.95 -5.04
CA SER A 125 28.32 16.93 -4.99
C SER A 125 28.83 17.15 -3.55
N ARG A 126 28.24 18.09 -2.81
CA ARG A 126 28.56 18.31 -1.38
C ARG A 126 28.21 17.10 -0.52
N LEU A 127 27.08 16.44 -0.80
CA LEU A 127 26.65 15.25 -0.07
C LEU A 127 27.65 14.10 -0.26
N ILE A 128 28.04 13.81 -1.51
CA ILE A 128 29.00 12.74 -1.85
C ILE A 128 30.38 13.03 -1.25
N ALA A 129 30.81 14.29 -1.20
CA ALA A 129 32.08 14.70 -0.66
C ALA A 129 32.09 14.81 0.90
N SER A 130 30.94 14.72 1.55
CA SER A 130 30.83 14.94 3.01
C SER A 130 31.63 13.94 3.86
N PRO A 131 31.75 12.64 3.53
CA PRO A 131 32.69 11.75 4.23
C PRO A 131 34.12 12.03 3.75
N SER A 132 34.87 12.86 4.46
CA SER A 132 36.20 13.32 4.08
C SER A 132 37.35 12.71 4.87
N GLY A 133 37.05 11.92 5.90
CA GLY A 133 38.04 11.23 6.71
C GLY A 133 38.67 10.03 6.00
N LYS A 134 39.73 9.49 6.63
CA LYS A 134 40.44 8.31 6.17
C LYS A 134 40.17 7.07 7.02
N ASP A 135 39.30 7.22 8.02
CA ASP A 135 38.91 6.11 8.86
C ASP A 135 37.95 5.15 8.12
N GLU A 136 37.79 3.97 8.67
CA GLU A 136 36.97 2.90 8.06
C GLU A 136 35.50 3.32 7.90
N ARG A 137 35.02 4.16 8.82
CA ARG A 137 33.65 4.65 8.80
C ARG A 137 33.41 5.60 7.63
N ASP A 138 34.28 6.58 7.45
CA ASP A 138 34.17 7.55 6.37
C ASP A 138 34.34 6.89 4.99
N LEU A 139 35.29 5.94 4.87
CA LEU A 139 35.46 5.16 3.64
C LEU A 139 34.22 4.34 3.29
N ARG A 140 33.61 3.69 4.29
CA ARG A 140 32.36 2.94 4.12
C ARG A 140 31.22 3.87 3.71
N ASP A 141 31.03 5.00 4.40
CA ASP A 141 29.93 5.93 4.14
C ASP A 141 30.07 6.57 2.75
N LYS A 142 31.30 6.88 2.34
CA LYS A 142 31.59 7.32 0.97
C LYS A 142 31.25 6.27 -0.06
N ALA A 143 31.66 5.03 0.15
CA ALA A 143 31.33 3.91 -0.77
C ALA A 143 29.81 3.69 -0.90
N ILE A 144 29.05 3.85 0.20
CA ILE A 144 27.59 3.76 0.19
C ILE A 144 26.97 4.88 -0.66
N LEU A 145 27.40 6.12 -0.49
CA LEU A 145 26.89 7.27 -1.23
C LEU A 145 27.22 7.16 -2.73
N GLU A 146 28.44 6.79 -3.08
CA GLU A 146 28.88 6.55 -4.45
C GLU A 146 28.08 5.42 -5.11
N LEU A 147 27.82 4.34 -4.36
CA LEU A 147 27.04 3.20 -4.85
C LEU A 147 25.57 3.61 -5.09
N PHE A 148 24.96 4.37 -4.19
CA PHE A 148 23.61 4.89 -4.41
C PHE A 148 23.53 5.77 -5.65
N PHE A 149 24.48 6.67 -5.80
CA PHE A 149 24.51 7.59 -6.95
C PHE A 149 24.72 6.86 -8.27
N SER A 150 25.68 5.93 -8.33
CA SER A 150 26.04 5.24 -9.57
C SER A 150 25.01 4.20 -10.03
N THR A 151 24.29 3.58 -9.08
CA THR A 151 23.40 2.44 -9.39
C THR A 151 21.90 2.75 -9.21
N GLY A 152 21.55 3.77 -8.44
CA GLY A 152 20.16 4.03 -8.08
C GLY A 152 19.50 2.96 -7.19
N LEU A 153 20.28 2.11 -6.53
CA LEU A 153 19.78 1.07 -5.62
C LEU A 153 18.90 1.64 -4.51
N ARG A 154 17.87 0.89 -4.13
CA ARG A 154 17.10 1.22 -2.91
C ARG A 154 17.87 0.79 -1.68
N LEU A 155 17.59 1.45 -0.53
CA LEU A 155 18.22 1.11 0.75
C LEU A 155 18.09 -0.38 1.11
N SER A 156 16.95 -1.00 0.83
CA SER A 156 16.73 -2.43 1.05
C SER A 156 17.59 -3.32 0.15
N GLU A 157 17.82 -2.90 -1.07
CA GLU A 157 18.66 -3.61 -2.05
C GLU A 157 20.13 -3.52 -1.63
N LEU A 158 20.60 -2.32 -1.24
CA LEU A 158 21.95 -2.16 -0.68
C LEU A 158 22.19 -3.07 0.53
N ARG A 159 21.24 -3.12 1.46
CA ARG A 159 21.35 -3.97 2.67
C ARG A 159 21.36 -5.47 2.36
N SER A 160 20.86 -5.88 1.23
CA SER A 160 20.83 -7.29 0.79
C SER A 160 22.07 -7.72 0.00
N LEU A 161 22.98 -6.79 -0.30
CA LEU A 161 24.25 -7.13 -0.97
C LEU A 161 25.10 -8.01 -0.06
N THR A 162 25.59 -9.09 -0.62
CA THR A 162 26.56 -10.02 0.00
C THR A 162 27.82 -10.04 -0.84
N ARG A 163 28.94 -10.44 -0.21
CA ARG A 163 30.19 -10.69 -0.95
C ARG A 163 30.07 -11.96 -1.75
#